data_46bde553b516faf0867a7cde3ada1bee
#
_entry.id   46bde553b516faf0867a7cde3ada1bee
#
_cell.length_a   1.000
_cell.length_b   1.000
_cell.length_c   1.000
_cell.angle_alpha   90.00
_cell.angle_beta   90.00
_cell.angle_gamma   90.00
#
_symmetry.space_group_name_H-M   'P 1'
#
loop_
_entity.id
_entity.type
_entity.pdbx_description
1 polymer ?
#
loop_
_entity_poly.entity_id
_entity_poly.type
_entity_poly.pdbx_seq_one_letter_code
_entity_poly.pdbx_strand_id
1 'polypeptide(L)'
;MTLSILDLAPIPSGGTASDALANTIDLARRAEEFGYRRYWLAEHHFAPGVASSAPAVLIALVAAATSRIRVGSGAVQLGHQTPLSVVEQFGIIDALHPGRIDLGIGRSGQRRAELAKAPKAPSQPPREDKVVDGLLIPAPFDLSTLATHPQLRHYATFLQQPGARTPDFAEQIDDVLAFINGTHEVRAVPGEGADLEVWILGSSGGQSARVAGERGLPFAANYHVSPSNVLEAVEAYREAFKPSDELPEPYVMVSADAVVAPTEAAARELASPYALWVRSIRTGAGAMRFATPAEAAAHVWTDEDRALVRDRVDTQFVGTPDQVAARLRTLRRVTGADELLVTTITHDHEDRVRSYELLAEAWNHQ
;
A
#
# COMPACT_ATOMS: atom_id res chain seq x y z
N MET A 1 10.16 12.22 12.32
CA MET A 1 9.23 11.10 12.52
C MET A 1 9.42 10.10 11.38
N THR A 2 9.42 8.80 11.67
CA THR A 2 9.61 7.74 10.66
C THR A 2 8.27 7.02 10.36
N LEU A 3 7.16 7.76 10.43
CA LEU A 3 5.84 7.28 10.05
C LEU A 3 5.33 8.02 8.83
N SER A 4 4.71 7.28 7.93
CA SER A 4 4.04 7.75 6.72
C SER A 4 2.65 7.15 6.61
N ILE A 5 1.79 7.73 5.79
CA ILE A 5 0.40 7.33 5.62
C ILE A 5 0.19 6.72 4.24
N LEU A 6 -0.53 5.58 4.19
CA LEU A 6 -1.10 5.02 2.96
C LEU A 6 -2.61 5.24 2.98
N ASP A 7 -3.11 6.03 2.07
CA ASP A 7 -4.54 6.29 1.90
C ASP A 7 -5.11 5.56 0.68
N LEU A 8 -6.24 4.92 0.89
CA LEU A 8 -7.01 4.22 -0.13
C LEU A 8 -8.21 5.07 -0.60
N ALA A 9 -8.46 6.24 -0.01
CA ALA A 9 -9.70 7.00 -0.15
C ALA A 9 -10.95 6.12 0.07
N PRO A 10 -11.10 5.51 1.28
CA PRO A 10 -12.19 4.58 1.55
C PRO A 10 -13.54 5.29 1.54
N ILE A 11 -14.53 4.67 0.89
CA ILE A 11 -15.91 5.14 0.87
C ILE A 11 -16.67 4.42 1.99
N PRO A 12 -17.16 5.12 3.03
CA PRO A 12 -17.93 4.50 4.08
C PRO A 12 -19.34 4.12 3.62
N SER A 13 -19.98 3.19 4.32
CA SER A 13 -21.40 2.90 4.15
C SER A 13 -22.24 4.17 4.32
N GLY A 14 -23.17 4.42 3.42
CA GLY A 14 -23.93 5.68 3.38
C GLY A 14 -23.22 6.90 2.78
N GLY A 15 -21.89 6.85 2.59
CA GLY A 15 -21.10 7.94 1.99
C GLY A 15 -20.98 7.85 0.46
N THR A 16 -20.35 8.86 -0.12
CA THR A 16 -20.11 8.97 -1.56
C THR A 16 -18.61 8.99 -1.89
N ALA A 17 -18.25 8.77 -3.15
CA ALA A 17 -16.87 8.95 -3.61
C ALA A 17 -16.38 10.40 -3.45
N SER A 18 -17.28 11.39 -3.61
CA SER A 18 -16.96 12.79 -3.39
C SER A 18 -16.54 13.07 -1.95
N ASP A 19 -17.27 12.49 -0.97
CA ASP A 19 -16.93 12.63 0.45
C ASP A 19 -15.57 11.97 0.74
N ALA A 20 -15.33 10.77 0.22
CA ALA A 20 -14.06 10.07 0.40
C ALA A 20 -12.86 10.85 -0.16
N LEU A 21 -13.01 11.49 -1.34
CA LEU A 21 -11.97 12.31 -1.95
C LEU A 21 -11.73 13.61 -1.16
N ALA A 22 -12.80 14.26 -0.65
CA ALA A 22 -12.67 15.41 0.23
C ALA A 22 -11.96 15.04 1.55
N ASN A 23 -12.32 13.92 2.15
CA ASN A 23 -11.70 13.38 3.35
C ASN A 23 -10.22 13.03 3.14
N THR A 24 -9.84 12.53 1.96
CA THR A 24 -8.43 12.29 1.58
C THR A 24 -7.63 13.58 1.61
N ILE A 25 -8.15 14.66 1.05
CA ILE A 25 -7.46 15.97 1.05
C ILE A 25 -7.37 16.55 2.46
N ASP A 26 -8.45 16.45 3.24
CA ASP A 26 -8.46 16.90 4.65
C ASP A 26 -7.43 16.11 5.48
N LEU A 27 -7.46 14.78 5.39
CA LEU A 27 -6.50 13.94 6.11
C LEU A 27 -5.04 14.25 5.73
N ALA A 28 -4.76 14.56 4.47
CA ALA A 28 -3.40 14.90 4.05
C ALA A 28 -2.91 16.20 4.70
N ARG A 29 -3.78 17.22 4.85
CA ARG A 29 -3.47 18.46 5.59
C ARG A 29 -3.20 18.18 7.05
N ARG A 30 -4.08 17.38 7.70
CA ARG A 30 -3.89 16.98 9.10
C ARG A 30 -2.62 16.15 9.29
N ALA A 31 -2.31 15.24 8.37
CA ALA A 31 -1.09 14.44 8.41
C ALA A 31 0.18 15.33 8.35
N GLU A 32 0.15 16.40 7.55
CA GLU A 32 1.22 17.39 7.53
C GLU A 32 1.36 18.13 8.87
N GLU A 33 0.23 18.49 9.51
CA GLU A 33 0.20 19.11 10.84
C GLU A 33 0.73 18.19 11.93
N PHE A 34 0.36 16.90 11.89
CA PHE A 34 0.81 15.87 12.83
C PHE A 34 2.28 15.46 12.63
N GLY A 35 2.92 15.90 11.54
CA GLY A 35 4.32 15.65 11.25
C GLY A 35 4.61 14.30 10.61
N TYR A 36 3.66 13.67 9.92
CA TYR A 36 3.92 12.52 9.07
C TYR A 36 4.88 12.89 7.95
N ARG A 37 5.75 11.94 7.58
CA ARG A 37 6.79 12.19 6.58
C ARG A 37 6.23 12.22 5.17
N ARG A 38 5.34 11.25 4.86
CA ARG A 38 4.77 11.05 3.53
C ARG A 38 3.28 10.75 3.61
N TYR A 39 2.58 11.10 2.55
CA TYR A 39 1.19 10.74 2.31
C TYR A 39 1.08 10.07 0.93
N TRP A 40 0.92 8.76 0.92
CA TRP A 40 0.83 7.97 -0.30
C TRP A 40 -0.59 7.54 -0.61
N LEU A 41 -0.92 7.54 -1.90
CA LEU A 41 -2.21 7.16 -2.43
C LEU A 41 -2.11 5.84 -3.17
N ALA A 42 -2.98 4.88 -2.81
CA ALA A 42 -3.04 3.58 -3.47
C ALA A 42 -3.75 3.68 -4.82
N GLU A 43 -3.54 2.71 -5.72
CA GLU A 43 -4.30 2.53 -6.96
C GLU A 43 -5.16 1.28 -6.86
N HIS A 44 -6.49 1.46 -6.89
CA HIS A 44 -7.45 0.36 -6.89
C HIS A 44 -8.52 0.57 -7.95
N HIS A 45 -8.82 -0.50 -8.69
CA HIS A 45 -9.86 -0.53 -9.72
C HIS A 45 -10.91 -1.57 -9.37
N PHE A 46 -12.14 -1.36 -9.84
CA PHE A 46 -13.28 -2.27 -9.62
C PHE A 46 -13.55 -2.54 -8.12
N ALA A 47 -13.23 -1.59 -7.26
CA ALA A 47 -13.43 -1.65 -5.82
C ALA A 47 -14.54 -0.66 -5.40
N PRO A 48 -15.78 -1.10 -5.14
CA PRO A 48 -16.92 -0.21 -4.89
C PRO A 48 -16.75 0.69 -3.65
N GLY A 49 -15.90 0.30 -2.73
CA GLY A 49 -15.62 1.03 -1.48
C GLY A 49 -14.33 1.83 -1.47
N VAL A 50 -13.70 2.06 -2.63
CA VAL A 50 -12.43 2.79 -2.72
C VAL A 50 -12.47 3.77 -3.87
N ALA A 51 -12.18 5.05 -3.61
CA ALA A 51 -12.23 6.10 -4.62
C ALA A 51 -10.86 6.38 -5.30
N SER A 52 -9.76 5.82 -4.79
CA SER A 52 -8.42 6.03 -5.32
C SER A 52 -8.13 5.11 -6.52
N SER A 53 -8.52 5.54 -7.70
CA SER A 53 -8.32 4.81 -8.97
C SER A 53 -7.29 5.45 -9.91
N ALA A 54 -6.90 6.70 -9.66
CA ALA A 54 -5.96 7.45 -10.49
C ALA A 54 -5.00 8.23 -9.56
N PRO A 55 -3.93 7.57 -9.05
CA PRO A 55 -3.07 8.18 -8.05
C PRO A 55 -2.44 9.50 -8.50
N ALA A 56 -1.95 9.62 -9.73
CA ALA A 56 -1.37 10.87 -10.23
C ALA A 56 -2.34 12.08 -10.11
N VAL A 57 -3.63 11.87 -10.40
CA VAL A 57 -4.65 12.94 -10.26
C VAL A 57 -4.83 13.34 -8.81
N LEU A 58 -4.94 12.38 -7.89
CA LEU A 58 -5.11 12.65 -6.46
C LEU A 58 -3.85 13.24 -5.84
N ILE A 59 -2.66 12.76 -6.24
CA ILE A 59 -1.38 13.30 -5.79
C ILE A 59 -1.27 14.78 -6.15
N ALA A 60 -1.65 15.18 -7.36
CA ALA A 60 -1.66 16.59 -7.77
C ALA A 60 -2.56 17.44 -6.88
N LEU A 61 -3.77 16.96 -6.55
CA LEU A 61 -4.71 17.67 -5.67
C LEU A 61 -4.21 17.75 -4.24
N VAL A 62 -3.64 16.68 -3.71
CA VAL A 62 -3.07 16.65 -2.35
C VAL A 62 -1.82 17.51 -2.25
N ALA A 63 -0.94 17.46 -3.25
CA ALA A 63 0.27 18.31 -3.30
C ALA A 63 -0.08 19.80 -3.34
N ALA A 64 -1.13 20.18 -4.09
CA ALA A 64 -1.65 21.54 -4.12
C ALA A 64 -2.33 21.98 -2.81
N ALA A 65 -2.81 21.03 -2.01
CA ALA A 65 -3.49 21.29 -0.74
C ALA A 65 -2.57 21.28 0.48
N THR A 66 -1.30 20.88 0.31
CA THR A 66 -0.26 20.75 1.36
C THR A 66 1.00 21.51 0.95
N SER A 67 1.94 21.70 1.87
CA SER A 67 3.12 22.56 1.64
C SER A 67 4.47 21.88 1.84
N ARG A 68 4.55 20.87 2.72
CA ARG A 68 5.81 20.26 3.18
C ARG A 68 5.84 18.75 3.07
N ILE A 69 4.72 18.09 3.38
CA ILE A 69 4.62 16.62 3.36
C ILE A 69 4.94 16.10 1.96
N ARG A 70 5.74 15.06 1.86
CA ARG A 70 5.95 14.38 0.59
C ARG A 70 4.68 13.62 0.20
N VAL A 71 4.32 13.68 -1.07
CA VAL A 71 3.11 13.04 -1.59
C VAL A 71 3.50 12.05 -2.68
N GLY A 72 2.89 10.86 -2.67
CA GLY A 72 3.27 9.86 -3.64
C GLY A 72 2.25 8.75 -3.86
N SER A 73 2.64 7.76 -4.62
CA SER A 73 1.84 6.58 -4.93
C SER A 73 2.27 5.35 -4.15
N GLY A 74 1.31 4.61 -3.63
CA GLY A 74 1.55 3.36 -2.93
C GLY A 74 0.65 2.21 -3.41
N ALA A 75 0.74 1.85 -4.71
CA ALA A 75 1.63 2.18 -5.81
C ALA A 75 0.88 2.44 -7.13
N VAL A 76 1.54 3.07 -8.10
CA VAL A 76 1.12 2.99 -9.49
C VAL A 76 1.24 1.54 -9.96
N GLN A 77 0.18 1.01 -10.58
CA GLN A 77 0.18 -0.33 -11.18
C GLN A 77 0.72 -0.27 -12.61
N LEU A 78 2.03 -0.36 -12.77
CA LEU A 78 2.70 -0.18 -14.06
C LEU A 78 2.25 -1.15 -15.16
N GLY A 79 1.64 -2.27 -14.80
CA GLY A 79 1.05 -3.20 -15.76
C GLY A 79 -0.12 -2.64 -16.57
N HIS A 80 -0.68 -1.49 -16.19
CA HIS A 80 -1.81 -0.82 -16.86
C HIS A 80 -1.41 0.48 -17.55
N GLN A 81 -0.18 0.92 -17.38
CA GLN A 81 0.34 2.17 -17.90
C GLN A 81 1.69 1.93 -18.59
N THR A 82 2.13 2.88 -19.41
CA THR A 82 3.47 2.85 -19.97
C THR A 82 4.45 3.64 -19.10
N PRO A 83 5.74 3.28 -19.05
CA PRO A 83 6.77 4.06 -18.37
C PRO A 83 6.73 5.54 -18.71
N LEU A 84 6.65 5.87 -20.01
CA LEU A 84 6.57 7.25 -20.50
C LEU A 84 5.38 8.01 -19.89
N SER A 85 4.16 7.43 -19.97
CA SER A 85 2.95 8.08 -19.45
C SER A 85 3.05 8.36 -17.95
N VAL A 86 3.63 7.45 -17.19
CA VAL A 86 3.82 7.61 -15.74
C VAL A 86 4.83 8.72 -15.45
N VAL A 87 5.97 8.73 -16.13
CA VAL A 87 7.02 9.75 -15.94
C VAL A 87 6.51 11.14 -16.32
N GLU A 88 5.75 11.27 -17.42
CA GLU A 88 5.13 12.55 -17.80
C GLU A 88 4.12 13.04 -16.76
N GLN A 89 3.24 12.16 -16.24
CA GLN A 89 2.26 12.52 -15.21
C GLN A 89 2.93 13.01 -13.92
N PHE A 90 3.92 12.26 -13.43
CA PHE A 90 4.62 12.62 -12.19
C PHE A 90 5.56 13.81 -12.39
N GLY A 91 6.15 13.95 -13.56
CA GLY A 91 6.95 15.12 -13.93
C GLY A 91 6.14 16.42 -13.96
N ILE A 92 4.87 16.39 -14.42
CA ILE A 92 3.96 17.53 -14.32
C ILE A 92 3.74 17.93 -12.86
N ILE A 93 3.56 16.96 -11.98
CA ILE A 93 3.31 17.23 -10.56
C ILE A 93 4.56 17.78 -9.90
N ASP A 94 5.73 17.18 -10.16
CA ASP A 94 7.02 17.65 -9.60
C ASP A 94 7.37 19.05 -10.09
N ALA A 95 7.15 19.37 -11.36
CA ALA A 95 7.39 20.69 -11.91
C ALA A 95 6.61 21.81 -11.16
N LEU A 96 5.46 21.48 -10.56
CA LEU A 96 4.66 22.40 -9.76
C LEU A 96 4.94 22.31 -8.25
N HIS A 97 5.47 21.17 -7.80
CA HIS A 97 5.74 20.87 -6.38
C HIS A 97 7.11 20.18 -6.20
N PRO A 98 8.21 20.84 -6.61
CA PRO A 98 9.54 20.23 -6.73
C PRO A 98 10.03 19.61 -5.42
N GLY A 99 10.66 18.44 -5.52
CA GLY A 99 11.29 17.73 -4.40
C GLY A 99 10.33 17.13 -3.38
N ARG A 100 9.03 17.08 -3.68
CA ARG A 100 7.99 16.57 -2.77
C ARG A 100 7.30 15.30 -3.27
N ILE A 101 7.68 14.79 -4.43
CA ILE A 101 6.91 13.75 -5.10
C ILE A 101 7.62 12.40 -5.04
N ASP A 102 6.89 11.38 -4.60
CA ASP A 102 7.34 10.00 -4.56
C ASP A 102 6.62 9.18 -5.63
N LEU A 103 7.38 8.54 -6.51
CA LEU A 103 6.84 7.62 -7.51
C LEU A 103 6.98 6.17 -7.01
N GLY A 104 5.99 5.70 -6.28
CA GLY A 104 5.91 4.30 -5.86
C GLY A 104 5.28 3.42 -6.94
N ILE A 105 5.99 2.37 -7.35
CA ILE A 105 5.62 1.49 -8.47
C ILE A 105 5.42 0.05 -7.98
N GLY A 106 4.36 -0.60 -8.45
CA GLY A 106 4.03 -1.98 -8.13
C GLY A 106 3.56 -2.83 -9.32
N ARG A 107 3.58 -4.15 -9.13
CA ARG A 107 3.28 -5.17 -10.17
C ARG A 107 1.89 -5.79 -10.06
N SER A 108 0.98 -5.28 -9.25
CA SER A 108 -0.24 -6.00 -8.83
C SER A 108 -1.00 -6.74 -9.95
N GLY A 109 -1.31 -6.08 -11.05
CA GLY A 109 -2.01 -6.68 -12.20
C GLY A 109 -1.16 -7.72 -12.95
N GLN A 110 0.12 -7.40 -13.18
CA GLN A 110 1.07 -8.28 -13.88
C GLN A 110 1.31 -9.56 -13.10
N ARG A 111 1.56 -9.46 -11.79
CA ARG A 111 1.75 -10.64 -10.93
C ARG A 111 0.52 -11.55 -10.90
N ARG A 112 -0.69 -10.99 -10.89
CA ARG A 112 -1.92 -11.80 -10.95
C ARG A 112 -2.04 -12.55 -12.26
N ALA A 113 -1.71 -11.92 -13.38
CA ALA A 113 -1.70 -12.56 -14.70
C ALA A 113 -0.65 -13.68 -14.81
N GLU A 114 0.52 -13.50 -14.22
CA GLU A 114 1.57 -14.51 -14.11
C GLU A 114 1.13 -15.70 -13.27
N LEU A 115 0.57 -15.45 -12.08
CA LEU A 115 0.07 -16.51 -11.19
C LEU A 115 -1.06 -17.33 -11.83
N ALA A 116 -1.93 -16.67 -12.62
CA ALA A 116 -3.01 -17.36 -13.33
C ALA A 116 -2.49 -18.28 -14.45
N LYS A 117 -1.30 -18.05 -14.98
CA LYS A 117 -0.65 -18.85 -16.04
C LYS A 117 0.37 -19.85 -15.49
N ALA A 118 0.81 -19.67 -14.23
CA ALA A 118 1.80 -20.55 -13.63
C ALA A 118 1.25 -21.95 -13.42
N PRO A 119 2.04 -23.03 -13.67
CA PRO A 119 1.68 -24.37 -13.25
C PRO A 119 1.38 -24.38 -11.75
N LYS A 120 0.35 -25.13 -11.34
CA LYS A 120 0.11 -25.32 -9.90
C LYS A 120 1.39 -25.88 -9.27
N ALA A 121 2.00 -25.09 -8.40
CA ALA A 121 3.14 -25.57 -7.62
C ALA A 121 2.74 -26.82 -6.84
N PRO A 122 3.67 -27.79 -6.63
CA PRO A 122 3.41 -28.92 -5.75
C PRO A 122 2.96 -28.37 -4.40
N SER A 123 1.94 -29.00 -3.81
CA SER A 123 1.42 -28.60 -2.50
C SER A 123 2.56 -28.63 -1.47
N GLN A 124 3.03 -27.45 -1.09
CA GLN A 124 3.93 -27.35 0.07
C GLN A 124 3.11 -27.68 1.33
N PRO A 125 3.73 -28.31 2.33
CA PRO A 125 3.08 -28.50 3.61
C PRO A 125 2.53 -27.17 4.13
N PRO A 126 1.34 -27.16 4.77
CA PRO A 126 0.78 -25.92 5.32
C PRO A 126 1.81 -25.25 6.23
N ARG A 127 2.14 -24.01 5.95
CA ARG A 127 2.93 -23.20 6.88
C ARG A 127 2.04 -22.85 8.07
N GLU A 128 2.60 -22.97 9.27
CA GLU A 128 1.93 -22.58 10.51
C GLU A 128 2.23 -21.11 10.84
N ASP A 129 1.40 -20.52 11.70
CA ASP A 129 1.68 -19.21 12.28
C ASP A 129 2.99 -19.26 13.07
N LYS A 130 3.78 -18.20 12.98
CA LYS A 130 5.02 -18.05 13.73
C LYS A 130 5.02 -16.72 14.47
N VAL A 131 5.66 -16.69 15.63
CA VAL A 131 5.98 -15.45 16.32
C VAL A 131 7.49 -15.28 16.29
N VAL A 132 7.95 -14.22 15.65
CA VAL A 132 9.38 -13.87 15.54
C VAL A 132 9.61 -12.62 16.39
N ASP A 133 10.34 -12.77 17.48
CA ASP A 133 10.65 -11.68 18.42
C ASP A 133 9.45 -10.82 18.82
N GLY A 134 8.28 -11.45 19.00
CA GLY A 134 7.03 -10.79 19.38
C GLY A 134 6.18 -10.30 18.20
N LEU A 135 6.62 -10.47 16.95
CA LEU A 135 5.84 -10.17 15.76
C LEU A 135 5.15 -11.45 15.23
N LEU A 136 3.84 -11.41 15.05
CA LEU A 136 3.09 -12.49 14.42
C LEU A 136 3.37 -12.52 12.91
N ILE A 137 3.83 -13.66 12.40
CA ILE A 137 3.95 -13.98 10.98
C ILE A 137 2.96 -15.11 10.70
N PRO A 138 1.76 -14.82 10.23
CA PRO A 138 0.72 -15.82 10.04
C PRO A 138 1.04 -16.77 8.89
N ALA A 139 0.35 -17.90 8.86
CA ALA A 139 0.34 -18.77 7.70
C ALA A 139 -0.11 -18.01 6.43
N PRO A 140 0.47 -18.29 5.26
CA PRO A 140 0.11 -17.59 4.04
C PRO A 140 -1.34 -17.89 3.63
N PHE A 141 -2.08 -16.86 3.26
CA PHE A 141 -3.40 -17.01 2.66
C PHE A 141 -3.28 -17.59 1.23
N ASP A 142 -4.10 -18.58 0.91
CA ASP A 142 -4.14 -19.16 -0.45
C ASP A 142 -4.89 -18.22 -1.42
N LEU A 143 -4.14 -17.46 -2.19
CA LEU A 143 -4.68 -16.57 -3.22
C LEU A 143 -5.20 -17.31 -4.47
N SER A 144 -4.98 -18.62 -4.60
CA SER A 144 -5.40 -19.38 -5.79
C SER A 144 -6.93 -19.38 -5.96
N THR A 145 -7.67 -19.30 -4.86
CA THR A 145 -9.13 -19.18 -4.84
C THR A 145 -9.62 -17.88 -5.49
N LEU A 146 -8.84 -16.80 -5.38
CA LEU A 146 -9.15 -15.52 -6.00
C LEU A 146 -8.79 -15.47 -7.50
N ALA A 147 -7.81 -16.27 -7.95
CA ALA A 147 -7.33 -16.28 -9.33
C ALA A 147 -8.40 -16.69 -10.34
N THR A 148 -9.42 -17.42 -9.91
CA THR A 148 -10.53 -17.91 -10.76
C THR A 148 -11.77 -17.00 -10.74
N HIS A 149 -11.75 -15.92 -9.94
CA HIS A 149 -12.91 -15.07 -9.78
C HIS A 149 -13.21 -14.27 -11.06
N PRO A 150 -14.48 -14.20 -11.52
CA PRO A 150 -14.85 -13.51 -12.77
C PRO A 150 -14.42 -12.04 -12.84
N GLN A 151 -14.38 -11.33 -11.72
CA GLN A 151 -13.94 -9.93 -11.67
C GLN A 151 -12.48 -9.74 -12.08
N LEU A 152 -11.60 -10.74 -11.90
CA LEU A 152 -10.21 -10.65 -12.36
C LEU A 152 -10.08 -10.57 -13.89
N ARG A 153 -11.06 -11.09 -14.63
CA ARG A 153 -11.11 -10.96 -16.09
C ARG A 153 -11.30 -9.49 -16.52
N HIS A 154 -11.98 -8.70 -15.69
CA HIS A 154 -12.21 -7.29 -15.98
C HIS A 154 -10.91 -6.47 -16.00
N TYR A 155 -9.92 -6.82 -15.17
CA TYR A 155 -8.62 -6.16 -15.18
C TYR A 155 -7.95 -6.24 -16.56
N ALA A 156 -7.85 -7.44 -17.14
CA ALA A 156 -7.27 -7.62 -18.47
C ALA A 156 -8.12 -7.00 -19.58
N THR A 157 -9.45 -6.93 -19.39
CA THR A 157 -10.37 -6.45 -20.42
C THR A 157 -10.48 -4.93 -20.46
N PHE A 158 -10.47 -4.25 -19.31
CA PHE A 158 -10.82 -2.83 -19.23
C PHE A 158 -9.64 -1.93 -18.85
N LEU A 159 -8.54 -2.47 -18.32
CA LEU A 159 -7.37 -1.69 -17.93
C LEU A 159 -6.23 -1.73 -18.95
N GLN A 160 -6.33 -2.59 -19.96
CA GLN A 160 -5.36 -2.66 -21.04
C GLN A 160 -6.04 -2.52 -22.39
N GLN A 161 -5.33 -1.95 -23.37
CA GLN A 161 -5.81 -1.93 -24.74
C GLN A 161 -5.86 -3.36 -25.31
N PRO A 162 -6.82 -3.67 -26.20
CA PRO A 162 -6.88 -4.98 -26.84
C PRO A 162 -5.56 -5.33 -27.53
N GLY A 163 -5.01 -6.50 -27.22
CA GLY A 163 -3.74 -6.95 -27.79
C GLY A 163 -2.48 -6.38 -27.15
N ALA A 164 -2.61 -5.53 -26.14
CA ALA A 164 -1.46 -5.01 -25.40
C ALA A 164 -0.65 -6.15 -24.76
N ARG A 165 0.67 -6.02 -24.80
CA ARG A 165 1.61 -6.90 -24.09
C ARG A 165 2.29 -6.07 -23.03
N THR A 166 2.21 -6.51 -21.79
CA THR A 166 2.97 -5.89 -20.69
C THR A 166 4.43 -6.35 -20.79
N PRO A 167 5.40 -5.44 -20.94
CA PRO A 167 6.82 -5.78 -20.92
C PRO A 167 7.26 -6.37 -19.58
N ASP A 168 8.47 -6.88 -19.48
CA ASP A 168 9.05 -7.32 -18.22
C ASP A 168 9.15 -6.14 -17.25
N PHE A 169 8.93 -6.41 -15.96
CA PHE A 169 8.90 -5.35 -14.95
C PHE A 169 10.25 -4.66 -14.78
N ALA A 170 11.36 -5.41 -14.89
CA ALA A 170 12.70 -4.82 -14.81
C ALA A 170 12.95 -3.86 -15.99
N GLU A 171 12.58 -4.26 -17.20
CA GLU A 171 12.67 -3.40 -18.40
C GLU A 171 11.83 -2.12 -18.22
N GLN A 172 10.60 -2.24 -17.70
CA GLN A 172 9.75 -1.07 -17.45
C GLN A 172 10.36 -0.11 -16.41
N ILE A 173 11.03 -0.63 -15.37
CA ILE A 173 11.71 0.21 -14.38
C ILE A 173 12.96 0.87 -15.01
N ASP A 174 13.72 0.14 -15.83
CA ASP A 174 14.86 0.70 -16.53
C ASP A 174 14.43 1.85 -17.46
N ASP A 175 13.30 1.72 -18.17
CA ASP A 175 12.71 2.80 -18.97
C ASP A 175 12.30 4.00 -18.12
N VAL A 176 11.63 3.78 -16.97
CA VAL A 176 11.25 4.86 -16.04
C VAL A 176 12.47 5.66 -15.61
N LEU A 177 13.53 4.97 -15.18
CA LEU A 177 14.77 5.62 -14.74
C LEU A 177 15.47 6.33 -15.91
N ALA A 178 15.50 5.71 -17.09
CA ALA A 178 16.10 6.32 -18.29
C ALA A 178 15.37 7.58 -18.74
N PHE A 179 14.02 7.63 -18.65
CA PHE A 179 13.22 8.83 -18.94
C PHE A 179 13.51 9.94 -17.94
N ILE A 180 13.53 9.64 -16.62
CA ILE A 180 13.82 10.63 -15.59
C ILE A 180 15.24 11.18 -15.75
N ASN A 181 16.22 10.31 -15.99
CA ASN A 181 17.63 10.67 -16.10
C ASN A 181 18.02 11.27 -17.47
N GLY A 182 17.09 11.35 -18.43
CA GLY A 182 17.36 11.88 -19.77
C GLY A 182 18.29 11.01 -20.61
N THR A 183 18.43 9.73 -20.30
CA THR A 183 19.29 8.76 -21.01
C THR A 183 18.52 7.90 -22.00
N HIS A 184 17.19 8.00 -22.04
CA HIS A 184 16.36 7.31 -23.03
C HIS A 184 16.50 7.99 -24.41
N GLU A 185 16.34 7.22 -25.50
CA GLU A 185 16.40 7.75 -26.89
C GLU A 185 15.31 8.78 -27.19
N VAL A 186 14.18 8.71 -26.47
CA VAL A 186 13.04 9.63 -26.55
C VAL A 186 12.96 10.44 -25.26
N ARG A 187 12.68 11.74 -25.37
CA ARG A 187 12.55 12.62 -24.21
C ARG A 187 11.15 12.58 -23.60
N ALA A 188 11.08 12.57 -22.27
CA ALA A 188 9.85 12.66 -21.50
C ALA A 188 9.72 14.06 -20.88
N VAL A 189 8.93 14.94 -21.50
CA VAL A 189 8.73 16.32 -21.00
C VAL A 189 7.38 16.42 -20.30
N PRO A 190 7.33 16.94 -19.05
CA PRO A 190 8.40 17.55 -18.24
C PRO A 190 9.12 16.59 -17.28
N GLY A 191 8.99 15.28 -17.44
CA GLY A 191 9.50 14.28 -16.50
C GLY A 191 11.04 14.11 -16.50
N GLU A 192 11.72 14.53 -17.59
CA GLU A 192 13.17 14.50 -17.66
C GLU A 192 13.78 15.51 -16.67
N GLY A 193 14.64 15.02 -15.77
CA GLY A 193 15.24 15.82 -14.71
C GLY A 193 14.32 16.12 -13.53
N ALA A 194 13.14 15.49 -13.44
CA ALA A 194 12.24 15.65 -12.30
C ALA A 194 12.88 15.09 -11.01
N ASP A 195 12.69 15.78 -9.88
CA ASP A 195 13.21 15.41 -8.55
C ASP A 195 12.26 14.41 -7.86
N LEU A 196 12.08 13.25 -8.51
CA LEU A 196 11.22 12.18 -8.05
C LEU A 196 12.00 11.17 -7.19
N GLU A 197 11.47 10.84 -6.02
CA GLU A 197 11.97 9.68 -5.25
C GLU A 197 11.24 8.41 -5.76
N VAL A 198 11.95 7.57 -6.52
CA VAL A 198 11.39 6.36 -7.13
C VAL A 198 11.44 5.20 -6.13
N TRP A 199 10.29 4.59 -5.85
CA TRP A 199 10.12 3.46 -4.93
C TRP A 199 9.56 2.24 -5.64
N ILE A 200 10.01 1.06 -5.22
CA ILE A 200 9.40 -0.19 -5.65
C ILE A 200 8.63 -0.81 -4.50
N LEU A 201 7.37 -1.20 -4.76
CA LEU A 201 6.53 -1.87 -3.78
C LEU A 201 6.37 -3.35 -4.10
N GLY A 202 6.49 -4.19 -3.07
CA GLY A 202 6.38 -5.64 -3.21
C GLY A 202 5.83 -6.35 -1.98
N SER A 203 5.24 -7.53 -2.19
CA SER A 203 4.62 -8.34 -1.13
C SER A 203 5.24 -9.74 -0.99
N SER A 204 6.42 -9.97 -1.55
CA SER A 204 7.16 -11.24 -1.46
C SER A 204 8.61 -11.05 -1.93
N GLY A 205 9.49 -12.02 -1.68
CA GLY A 205 10.88 -12.06 -2.19
C GLY A 205 11.01 -12.27 -3.70
N GLY A 206 9.95 -11.94 -4.48
CA GLY A 206 9.92 -12.07 -5.93
C GLY A 206 10.64 -10.93 -6.68
N GLN A 207 10.23 -10.74 -7.95
CA GLN A 207 10.90 -9.81 -8.88
C GLN A 207 10.94 -8.36 -8.35
N SER A 208 9.86 -7.85 -7.70
CA SER A 208 9.85 -6.47 -7.20
C SER A 208 10.98 -6.20 -6.21
N ALA A 209 11.20 -7.08 -5.23
CA ALA A 209 12.25 -6.93 -4.24
C ALA A 209 13.65 -6.96 -4.89
N ARG A 210 13.87 -7.92 -5.81
CA ARG A 210 15.15 -8.02 -6.54
C ARG A 210 15.41 -6.80 -7.43
N VAL A 211 14.42 -6.36 -8.22
CA VAL A 211 14.55 -5.19 -9.09
C VAL A 211 14.88 -3.94 -8.30
N ALA A 212 14.19 -3.72 -7.16
CA ALA A 212 14.51 -2.60 -6.27
C ALA A 212 15.98 -2.64 -5.81
N GLY A 213 16.42 -3.80 -5.31
CA GLY A 213 17.79 -3.98 -4.83
C GLY A 213 18.84 -3.82 -5.93
N GLU A 214 18.65 -4.47 -7.06
CA GLU A 214 19.60 -4.42 -8.20
C GLU A 214 19.76 -3.02 -8.80
N ARG A 215 18.75 -2.13 -8.68
CA ARG A 215 18.79 -0.75 -9.17
C ARG A 215 19.13 0.26 -8.07
N GLY A 216 19.43 -0.21 -6.84
CA GLY A 216 19.73 0.69 -5.72
C GLY A 216 18.58 1.61 -5.37
N LEU A 217 17.31 1.14 -5.48
CA LEU A 217 16.10 1.89 -5.19
C LEU A 217 15.55 1.52 -3.80
N PRO A 218 14.87 2.42 -3.10
CA PRO A 218 14.17 2.12 -1.86
C PRO A 218 13.01 1.15 -2.10
N PHE A 219 12.72 0.31 -1.11
CA PHE A 219 11.74 -0.77 -1.20
C PHE A 219 10.69 -0.68 -0.10
N ALA A 220 9.40 -0.80 -0.48
CA ALA A 220 8.30 -0.87 0.45
C ALA A 220 7.69 -2.28 0.49
N ALA A 221 7.92 -2.98 1.60
CA ALA A 221 7.34 -4.30 1.86
C ALA A 221 5.96 -4.18 2.50
N ASN A 222 5.14 -5.19 2.29
CA ASN A 222 3.71 -5.14 2.60
C ASN A 222 3.36 -6.12 3.74
N TYR A 223 3.21 -5.62 4.97
CA TYR A 223 2.71 -6.41 6.09
C TYR A 223 1.18 -6.36 6.20
N HIS A 224 0.53 -5.25 5.88
CA HIS A 224 -0.92 -5.09 6.04
C HIS A 224 -1.77 -5.96 5.09
N VAL A 225 -1.23 -6.43 3.95
CA VAL A 225 -1.95 -7.30 2.99
C VAL A 225 -1.34 -8.71 2.92
N SER A 226 -0.04 -8.83 3.06
CA SER A 226 0.71 -10.09 2.92
C SER A 226 1.68 -10.30 4.07
N PRO A 227 1.17 -10.35 5.32
CA PRO A 227 2.03 -10.40 6.51
C PRO A 227 2.95 -11.62 6.55
N SER A 228 2.52 -12.74 5.99
CA SER A 228 3.29 -14.00 5.93
C SER A 228 4.62 -13.90 5.18
N ASN A 229 4.76 -12.94 4.27
CA ASN A 229 5.90 -12.85 3.36
C ASN A 229 6.80 -11.65 3.63
N VAL A 230 6.49 -10.82 4.63
CA VAL A 230 7.19 -9.55 4.85
C VAL A 230 8.69 -9.73 5.09
N LEU A 231 9.09 -10.71 5.89
CA LEU A 231 10.51 -10.98 6.18
C LEU A 231 11.26 -11.47 4.94
N GLU A 232 10.67 -12.41 4.20
CA GLU A 232 11.22 -12.90 2.92
C GLU A 232 11.39 -11.76 1.90
N ALA A 233 10.41 -10.85 1.82
CA ALA A 233 10.47 -9.72 0.91
C ALA A 233 11.60 -8.75 1.25
N VAL A 234 11.78 -8.44 2.53
CA VAL A 234 12.85 -7.55 3.01
C VAL A 234 14.23 -8.19 2.84
N GLU A 235 14.36 -9.48 3.16
CA GLU A 235 15.61 -10.23 3.00
C GLU A 235 16.03 -10.27 1.52
N ALA A 236 15.13 -10.66 0.61
CA ALA A 236 15.43 -10.72 -0.83
C ALA A 236 15.80 -9.36 -1.43
N TYR A 237 15.23 -8.27 -0.91
CA TYR A 237 15.63 -6.92 -1.29
C TYR A 237 17.07 -6.61 -0.84
N ARG A 238 17.38 -6.87 0.44
CA ARG A 238 18.72 -6.60 0.99
C ARG A 238 19.81 -7.44 0.33
N GLU A 239 19.54 -8.71 0.06
CA GLU A 239 20.46 -9.60 -0.65
C GLU A 239 20.76 -9.12 -2.08
N ALA A 240 19.76 -8.56 -2.76
CA ALA A 240 19.91 -8.06 -4.11
C ALA A 240 20.48 -6.63 -4.20
N PHE A 241 20.55 -5.91 -3.07
CA PHE A 241 20.85 -4.49 -3.05
C PHE A 241 22.26 -4.17 -3.55
N LYS A 242 22.32 -3.22 -4.47
CA LYS A 242 23.55 -2.60 -4.98
C LYS A 242 23.51 -1.11 -4.67
N PRO A 243 24.50 -0.56 -3.98
CA PRO A 243 24.57 0.87 -3.72
C PRO A 243 24.50 1.71 -5.00
N SER A 244 23.78 2.81 -4.92
CA SER A 244 23.76 3.87 -5.94
C SER A 244 24.25 5.18 -5.33
N ASP A 245 24.50 6.20 -6.17
CA ASP A 245 24.91 7.52 -5.69
C ASP A 245 23.82 8.17 -4.84
N GLU A 246 22.55 7.88 -5.12
CA GLU A 246 21.38 8.41 -4.39
C GLU A 246 21.05 7.59 -3.14
N LEU A 247 21.38 6.28 -3.14
CA LEU A 247 21.08 5.38 -2.03
C LEU A 247 22.27 4.49 -1.71
N PRO A 248 23.17 4.89 -0.79
CA PRO A 248 24.37 4.13 -0.44
C PRO A 248 24.08 2.87 0.40
N GLU A 249 22.98 2.82 1.11
CA GLU A 249 22.55 1.68 1.94
C GLU A 249 21.08 1.32 1.67
N PRO A 250 20.67 0.05 1.88
CA PRO A 250 19.27 -0.35 1.67
C PRO A 250 18.31 0.47 2.54
N TYR A 251 17.26 1.01 1.95
CA TYR A 251 16.19 1.70 2.66
C TYR A 251 14.88 0.92 2.55
N VAL A 252 14.35 0.49 3.69
CA VAL A 252 13.15 -0.36 3.78
C VAL A 252 12.01 0.37 4.45
N MET A 253 10.88 0.44 3.77
CA MET A 253 9.61 0.82 4.36
C MET A 253 8.73 -0.43 4.54
N VAL A 254 7.98 -0.51 5.65
CA VAL A 254 7.03 -1.62 5.86
C VAL A 254 5.65 -1.04 6.16
N SER A 255 4.66 -1.54 5.42
CA SER A 255 3.27 -1.10 5.63
C SER A 255 2.59 -1.85 6.77
N ALA A 256 1.71 -1.17 7.50
CA ALA A 256 0.94 -1.72 8.61
C ALA A 256 -0.50 -1.16 8.60
N ASP A 257 -1.48 -1.96 9.03
CA ASP A 257 -2.85 -1.50 9.28
C ASP A 257 -3.02 -1.23 10.78
N ALA A 258 -3.48 -0.03 11.15
CA ALA A 258 -3.59 0.36 12.54
C ALA A 258 -4.87 1.15 12.81
N VAL A 259 -5.48 0.93 13.98
CA VAL A 259 -6.59 1.73 14.52
C VAL A 259 -6.29 2.08 15.97
N VAL A 260 -6.22 3.36 16.25
CA VAL A 260 -5.88 3.90 17.57
C VAL A 260 -7.04 4.69 18.14
N ALA A 261 -7.36 4.45 19.40
CA ALA A 261 -8.36 5.24 20.12
C ALA A 261 -7.94 5.42 21.60
N PRO A 262 -8.54 6.37 22.34
CA PRO A 262 -8.16 6.62 23.73
C PRO A 262 -8.29 5.40 24.67
N THR A 263 -9.17 4.46 24.31
CA THR A 263 -9.37 3.22 25.07
C THR A 263 -9.32 2.01 24.12
N GLU A 264 -8.93 0.86 24.64
CA GLU A 264 -8.88 -0.40 23.88
C GLU A 264 -10.29 -0.81 23.38
N ALA A 265 -11.33 -0.56 24.17
CA ALA A 265 -12.70 -0.86 23.78
C ALA A 265 -13.15 -0.02 22.58
N ALA A 266 -12.88 1.30 22.60
CA ALA A 266 -13.20 2.19 21.48
C ALA A 266 -12.39 1.80 20.22
N ALA A 267 -11.10 1.49 20.37
CA ALA A 267 -10.28 1.05 19.23
C ALA A 267 -10.83 -0.23 18.59
N ARG A 268 -11.23 -1.22 19.39
CA ARG A 268 -11.85 -2.46 18.90
C ARG A 268 -13.20 -2.21 18.22
N GLU A 269 -14.00 -1.31 18.73
CA GLU A 269 -15.26 -0.93 18.10
C GLU A 269 -15.01 -0.31 16.72
N LEU A 270 -14.13 0.69 16.62
CA LEU A 270 -13.76 1.34 15.36
C LEU A 270 -13.16 0.36 14.33
N ALA A 271 -12.39 -0.63 14.78
CA ALA A 271 -11.78 -1.64 13.94
C ALA A 271 -12.74 -2.79 13.55
N SER A 272 -13.88 -2.93 14.22
CA SER A 272 -14.77 -4.08 14.05
C SER A 272 -15.26 -4.32 12.61
N PRO A 273 -15.46 -3.28 11.73
CA PRO A 273 -15.86 -3.50 10.35
C PRO A 273 -14.74 -4.05 9.44
N TYR A 274 -13.49 -4.00 9.89
CA TYR A 274 -12.35 -4.40 9.06
C TYR A 274 -12.40 -5.85 8.59
N ALA A 275 -12.82 -6.76 9.48
CA ALA A 275 -12.98 -8.18 9.11
C ALA A 275 -14.00 -8.37 7.96
N LEU A 276 -15.11 -7.64 8.00
CA LEU A 276 -16.14 -7.68 6.96
C LEU A 276 -15.61 -7.11 5.63
N TRP A 277 -14.82 -6.05 5.70
CA TRP A 277 -14.18 -5.45 4.55
C TRP A 277 -13.15 -6.39 3.91
N VAL A 278 -12.30 -7.06 4.70
CA VAL A 278 -11.35 -8.07 4.21
C VAL A 278 -12.09 -9.25 3.58
N ARG A 279 -13.19 -9.70 4.20
CA ARG A 279 -14.04 -10.75 3.65
C ARG A 279 -14.55 -10.38 2.26
N SER A 280 -15.04 -9.16 2.06
CA SER A 280 -15.55 -8.71 0.77
C SER A 280 -14.49 -8.79 -0.34
N ILE A 281 -13.25 -8.47 -0.03
CA ILE A 281 -12.11 -8.58 -0.96
C ILE A 281 -11.85 -10.05 -1.28
N ARG A 282 -11.82 -10.92 -0.28
CA ARG A 282 -11.46 -12.33 -0.41
C ARG A 282 -12.55 -13.21 -1.01
N THR A 283 -13.79 -12.78 -0.93
CA THR A 283 -14.92 -13.42 -1.64
C THR A 283 -15.10 -12.91 -3.07
N GLY A 284 -14.25 -12.00 -3.53
CA GLY A 284 -14.24 -11.50 -4.91
C GLY A 284 -15.25 -10.38 -5.19
N ALA A 285 -15.96 -9.87 -4.19
CA ALA A 285 -16.83 -8.70 -4.36
C ALA A 285 -16.02 -7.39 -4.57
N GLY A 286 -14.70 -7.44 -4.36
CA GLY A 286 -13.83 -6.27 -4.27
C GLY A 286 -13.96 -5.61 -2.89
N ALA A 287 -13.16 -4.59 -2.63
CA ALA A 287 -13.29 -3.79 -1.41
C ALA A 287 -14.65 -3.08 -1.44
N MET A 288 -15.60 -3.58 -0.65
CA MET A 288 -16.93 -2.95 -0.51
C MET A 288 -16.82 -1.68 0.35
N ARG A 289 -17.86 -0.85 0.35
CA ARG A 289 -17.96 0.31 1.24
C ARG A 289 -17.70 -0.11 2.68
N PHE A 290 -16.94 0.70 3.42
CA PHE A 290 -16.54 0.35 4.76
C PHE A 290 -17.77 0.48 5.71
N ALA A 291 -18.16 -0.64 6.31
CA ALA A 291 -19.36 -0.73 7.12
C ALA A 291 -19.26 0.09 8.42
N THR A 292 -20.40 0.42 9.00
CA THR A 292 -20.47 0.89 10.39
C THR A 292 -20.19 -0.26 11.37
N PRO A 293 -19.77 0.03 12.62
CA PRO A 293 -19.70 -1.00 13.67
C PRO A 293 -21.01 -1.77 13.86
N ALA A 294 -22.15 -1.10 13.73
CA ALA A 294 -23.47 -1.72 13.86
C ALA A 294 -23.76 -2.70 12.71
N GLU A 295 -23.46 -2.33 11.47
CA GLU A 295 -23.58 -3.22 10.31
C GLU A 295 -22.65 -4.44 10.45
N ALA A 296 -21.41 -4.23 10.92
CA ALA A 296 -20.46 -5.31 11.17
C ALA A 296 -20.94 -6.27 12.26
N ALA A 297 -21.52 -5.74 13.34
CA ALA A 297 -22.09 -6.54 14.43
C ALA A 297 -23.32 -7.36 13.99
N ALA A 298 -24.07 -6.90 12.99
CA ALA A 298 -25.22 -7.62 12.45
C ALA A 298 -24.84 -8.81 11.55
N HIS A 299 -23.56 -8.91 11.11
CA HIS A 299 -23.10 -10.00 10.26
C HIS A 299 -22.99 -11.30 11.05
N VAL A 300 -23.57 -12.38 10.52
CA VAL A 300 -23.48 -13.72 11.12
C VAL A 300 -22.22 -14.41 10.61
N TRP A 301 -21.20 -14.47 11.45
CA TRP A 301 -19.92 -15.07 11.13
C TRP A 301 -19.94 -16.59 11.17
N THR A 302 -19.56 -17.25 10.09
CA THR A 302 -19.25 -18.69 10.05
C THR A 302 -17.77 -18.93 10.42
N ASP A 303 -17.42 -20.17 10.70
CA ASP A 303 -16.00 -20.54 10.94
C ASP A 303 -15.16 -20.37 9.67
N GLU A 304 -15.75 -20.59 8.49
CA GLU A 304 -15.09 -20.35 7.20
C GLU A 304 -14.82 -18.87 6.98
N ASP A 305 -15.78 -17.98 7.29
CA ASP A 305 -15.57 -16.52 7.22
C ASP A 305 -14.44 -16.06 8.16
N ARG A 306 -14.41 -16.60 9.38
CA ARG A 306 -13.36 -16.28 10.36
C ARG A 306 -11.98 -16.75 9.87
N ALA A 307 -11.89 -17.96 9.37
CA ALA A 307 -10.66 -18.50 8.79
C ALA A 307 -10.20 -17.70 7.58
N LEU A 308 -11.16 -17.25 6.76
CA LEU A 308 -10.90 -16.44 5.56
C LEU A 308 -10.21 -15.12 5.86
N VAL A 309 -10.46 -14.48 7.00
CA VAL A 309 -9.96 -13.12 7.32
C VAL A 309 -8.88 -13.10 8.41
N ARG A 310 -8.63 -14.24 9.05
CA ARG A 310 -7.86 -14.35 10.30
C ARG A 310 -6.49 -13.69 10.22
N ASP A 311 -5.69 -14.01 9.23
CA ASP A 311 -4.33 -13.48 9.09
C ASP A 311 -4.27 -11.94 9.03
N ARG A 312 -5.27 -11.31 8.38
CA ARG A 312 -5.37 -9.85 8.28
C ARG A 312 -5.86 -9.22 9.58
N VAL A 313 -6.85 -9.85 10.22
CA VAL A 313 -7.41 -9.37 11.49
C VAL A 313 -6.39 -9.52 12.63
N ASP A 314 -5.73 -10.66 12.72
CA ASP A 314 -4.75 -10.93 13.78
C ASP A 314 -3.48 -10.07 13.67
N THR A 315 -3.17 -9.57 12.47
CA THR A 315 -2.02 -8.70 12.23
C THR A 315 -2.35 -7.20 12.24
N GLN A 316 -3.62 -6.82 12.39
CA GLN A 316 -4.02 -5.43 12.56
C GLN A 316 -3.58 -4.90 13.93
N PHE A 317 -3.04 -3.70 13.97
CA PHE A 317 -2.60 -3.03 15.19
C PHE A 317 -3.73 -2.19 15.78
N VAL A 318 -4.51 -2.76 16.70
CA VAL A 318 -5.67 -2.11 17.32
C VAL A 318 -5.42 -1.94 18.80
N GLY A 319 -5.68 -0.75 19.36
CA GLY A 319 -5.51 -0.48 20.78
C GLY A 319 -5.35 0.98 21.15
N THR A 320 -4.86 1.21 22.36
CA THR A 320 -4.50 2.56 22.83
C THR A 320 -3.23 3.06 22.13
N PRO A 321 -2.94 4.38 22.16
CA PRO A 321 -1.76 4.95 21.54
C PRO A 321 -0.46 4.23 21.90
N ASP A 322 -0.23 3.98 23.20
CA ASP A 322 0.99 3.32 23.68
C ASP A 322 1.07 1.86 23.25
N GLN A 323 -0.04 1.12 23.28
CA GLN A 323 -0.10 -0.28 22.85
C GLN A 323 0.24 -0.41 21.36
N VAL A 324 -0.38 0.42 20.51
CA VAL A 324 -0.16 0.38 19.06
C VAL A 324 1.26 0.84 18.71
N ALA A 325 1.74 1.93 19.30
CA ALA A 325 3.09 2.41 19.09
C ALA A 325 4.16 1.36 19.49
N ALA A 326 3.99 0.68 20.63
CA ALA A 326 4.90 -0.38 21.06
C ALA A 326 4.92 -1.57 20.08
N ARG A 327 3.76 -2.00 19.60
CA ARG A 327 3.64 -3.10 18.61
C ARG A 327 4.21 -2.71 17.25
N LEU A 328 4.01 -1.48 16.78
CA LEU A 328 4.60 -0.96 15.55
C LEU A 328 6.12 -0.85 15.65
N ARG A 329 6.68 -0.48 16.83
CA ARG A 329 8.13 -0.54 17.06
C ARG A 329 8.66 -1.98 17.01
N THR A 330 7.87 -2.96 17.46
CA THR A 330 8.23 -4.38 17.29
C THR A 330 8.27 -4.75 15.80
N LEU A 331 7.28 -4.37 15.02
CA LEU A 331 7.29 -4.57 13.55
C LEU A 331 8.55 -3.94 12.93
N ARG A 332 8.83 -2.68 13.25
CA ARG A 332 10.02 -1.96 12.76
C ARG A 332 11.31 -2.69 13.11
N ARG A 333 11.47 -3.11 14.36
CA ARG A 333 12.66 -3.81 14.85
C ARG A 333 12.85 -5.18 14.18
N VAL A 334 11.79 -5.97 14.09
CA VAL A 334 11.86 -7.34 13.53
C VAL A 334 12.13 -7.33 12.03
N THR A 335 11.55 -6.39 11.31
CA THR A 335 11.80 -6.23 9.86
C THR A 335 13.06 -5.41 9.56
N GLY A 336 13.58 -4.69 10.56
CA GLY A 336 14.66 -3.71 10.37
C GLY A 336 14.24 -2.56 9.45
N ALA A 337 12.97 -2.19 9.45
CA ALA A 337 12.45 -1.11 8.61
C ALA A 337 12.97 0.25 9.08
N ASP A 338 13.33 1.10 8.13
CA ASP A 338 13.70 2.49 8.35
C ASP A 338 12.48 3.37 8.58
N GLU A 339 11.37 3.04 7.89
CA GLU A 339 10.12 3.79 7.88
C GLU A 339 8.91 2.84 7.93
N LEU A 340 7.83 3.26 8.61
CA LEU A 340 6.56 2.54 8.59
C LEU A 340 5.51 3.34 7.82
N LEU A 341 4.77 2.64 6.95
CA LEU A 341 3.67 3.17 6.15
C LEU A 341 2.35 2.68 6.73
N VAL A 342 1.65 3.54 7.45
CA VAL A 342 0.44 3.16 8.19
C VAL A 342 -0.80 3.44 7.37
N THR A 343 -1.70 2.47 7.28
CA THR A 343 -3.07 2.65 6.79
C THR A 343 -4.06 2.51 7.94
N THR A 344 -5.06 3.36 7.97
CA THR A 344 -6.17 3.33 8.94
C THR A 344 -7.47 3.49 8.18
N ILE A 345 -8.40 2.58 8.41
CA ILE A 345 -9.75 2.68 7.86
C ILE A 345 -10.74 2.61 9.02
N THR A 346 -11.55 3.65 9.16
CA THR A 346 -12.70 3.72 10.06
C THR A 346 -13.92 4.15 9.26
N HIS A 347 -15.11 3.96 9.80
CA HIS A 347 -16.35 4.42 9.13
C HIS A 347 -16.43 5.95 9.14
N ASP A 348 -16.21 6.56 10.29
CA ASP A 348 -16.22 8.01 10.45
C ASP A 348 -14.85 8.61 10.13
N HIS A 349 -14.85 9.77 9.45
CA HIS A 349 -13.62 10.44 9.04
C HIS A 349 -12.89 11.06 10.23
N GLU A 350 -13.60 11.66 11.18
CA GLU A 350 -12.97 12.30 12.35
C GLU A 350 -12.33 11.25 13.26
N ASP A 351 -12.91 10.05 13.39
CA ASP A 351 -12.28 8.93 14.09
C ASP A 351 -10.99 8.48 13.39
N ARG A 352 -10.99 8.52 12.05
CA ARG A 352 -9.79 8.23 11.25
C ARG A 352 -8.70 9.25 11.47
N VAL A 353 -9.04 10.54 11.42
CA VAL A 353 -8.11 11.65 11.70
C VAL A 353 -7.57 11.53 13.12
N ARG A 354 -8.45 11.30 14.11
CA ARG A 354 -8.05 11.17 15.51
C ARG A 354 -7.13 9.97 15.75
N SER A 355 -7.35 8.86 15.04
CA SER A 355 -6.47 7.69 15.12
C SER A 355 -5.03 8.02 14.68
N TYR A 356 -4.86 8.76 13.59
CA TYR A 356 -3.54 9.20 13.13
C TYR A 356 -2.90 10.23 14.08
N GLU A 357 -3.68 11.16 14.61
CA GLU A 357 -3.21 12.15 15.58
C GLU A 357 -2.64 11.48 16.83
N LEU A 358 -3.44 10.58 17.45
CA LEU A 358 -3.04 9.83 18.64
C LEU A 358 -1.79 8.97 18.41
N LEU A 359 -1.70 8.35 17.23
CA LEU A 359 -0.51 7.59 16.87
C LEU A 359 0.72 8.48 16.74
N ALA A 360 0.60 9.64 16.11
CA ALA A 360 1.69 10.59 15.95
C ALA A 360 2.19 11.10 17.30
N GLU A 361 1.29 11.47 18.21
CA GLU A 361 1.60 11.88 19.57
C GLU A 361 2.41 10.78 20.30
N ALA A 362 1.88 9.55 20.37
CA ALA A 362 2.54 8.43 21.06
C ALA A 362 3.87 8.00 20.43
N TRP A 363 4.03 8.18 19.13
CA TRP A 363 5.27 7.87 18.44
C TRP A 363 6.40 8.84 18.75
N ASN A 364 6.08 10.12 18.93
CA ASN A 364 7.05 11.18 19.17
C ASN A 364 7.43 11.34 20.65
N HIS A 365 6.63 10.85 21.58
CA HIS A 365 6.86 11.01 23.04
C HIS A 365 7.81 9.99 23.67
N GLN A 366 8.47 9.12 22.89
CA GLN A 366 9.43 8.12 23.42
C GLN A 366 10.77 8.21 22.63
#